data_d76760ce0dfc005fd147b0ea786b0b52
#
_entry.id   d76760ce0dfc005fd147b0ea786b0b52
#
_cell.length_a   1.000
_cell.length_b   1.000
_cell.length_c   1.000
_cell.angle_alpha   90.00
_cell.angle_beta   90.00
_cell.angle_gamma   90.00
#
_symmetry.space_group_name_H-M   'P 1'
#
loop_
_entity.id
_entity.type
_entity.pdbx_description
1 polymer ?
#
loop_
_entity_poly.entity_id
_entity_poly.type
_entity_poly.pdbx_seq_one_letter_code
_entity_poly.pdbx_strand_id
1 'polypeptide(L)'
;MSASVKHKPRGKFITLEGLEGVGKTTNREYIESLLNERGIEHIVTREPGGTPVGEQLRQLVLHDAGSITPAAELLIMAASRVEHVAQVIEPALVSGVWVLCDRFLDASVAYQGAGRGLGTSLVRDLHRDVGVVLQPDLTLLLDMPVKEGLARMSARGEPDRIERETLEFFERARAAYLDTAAAEPIRVQIIDAGRSLVDVQAEVGSAVTSLIDKLDEHDKLDAVSYTHLTLPTILLV
;
A
#
# COMPACT_ATOMS: atom_id res chain seq x y z
N MET A 1 -16.24 39.66 -1.34
CA MET A 1 -15.79 38.69 -2.36
C MET A 1 -15.28 37.46 -1.63
N SER A 2 -16.12 36.45 -1.50
CA SER A 2 -15.72 35.17 -0.88
C SER A 2 -15.01 34.34 -1.94
N ALA A 3 -13.71 34.16 -1.81
CA ALA A 3 -12.97 33.22 -2.65
C ALA A 3 -13.50 31.83 -2.37
N SER A 4 -14.10 31.20 -3.36
CA SER A 4 -14.47 29.78 -3.31
C SER A 4 -13.18 28.99 -3.06
N VAL A 5 -13.02 28.44 -1.87
CA VAL A 5 -11.95 27.50 -1.57
C VAL A 5 -12.25 26.24 -2.39
N LYS A 6 -11.57 26.09 -3.53
CA LYS A 6 -11.60 24.83 -4.26
C LYS A 6 -10.99 23.77 -3.33
N HIS A 7 -11.83 22.89 -2.79
CA HIS A 7 -11.34 21.72 -2.08
C HIS A 7 -10.51 20.88 -3.05
N LYS A 8 -9.22 20.71 -2.75
CA LYS A 8 -8.36 19.75 -3.48
C LYS A 8 -8.96 18.37 -3.30
N PRO A 9 -9.12 17.57 -4.36
CA PRO A 9 -9.64 16.20 -4.21
C PRO A 9 -8.73 15.41 -3.28
N ARG A 10 -9.30 14.41 -2.58
CA ARG A 10 -8.55 13.53 -1.71
C ARG A 10 -7.44 12.83 -2.50
N GLY A 11 -6.25 12.75 -1.94
CA GLY A 11 -5.11 12.02 -2.51
C GLY A 11 -5.41 10.53 -2.65
N LYS A 12 -4.60 9.84 -3.46
CA LYS A 12 -4.71 8.40 -3.68
C LYS A 12 -3.70 7.63 -2.84
N PHE A 13 -4.11 6.45 -2.42
CA PHE A 13 -3.30 5.55 -1.61
C PHE A 13 -2.88 4.33 -2.42
N ILE A 14 -1.57 4.22 -2.72
CA ILE A 14 -0.96 3.10 -3.42
C ILE A 14 -0.13 2.30 -2.42
N THR A 15 -0.30 0.98 -2.41
CA THR A 15 0.55 0.08 -1.64
C THR A 15 1.34 -0.85 -2.55
N LEU A 16 2.57 -1.15 -2.15
CA LEU A 16 3.45 -2.09 -2.81
C LEU A 16 3.64 -3.30 -1.90
N GLU A 17 3.20 -4.45 -2.35
CA GLU A 17 3.15 -5.69 -1.57
C GLU A 17 3.95 -6.81 -2.23
N GLY A 18 4.16 -7.89 -1.50
CA GLY A 18 4.89 -9.08 -1.95
C GLY A 18 5.93 -9.53 -0.95
N LEU A 19 6.45 -10.73 -1.12
CA LEU A 19 7.44 -11.35 -0.24
C LEU A 19 8.80 -10.65 -0.31
N GLU A 20 9.78 -11.25 0.31
CA GLU A 20 11.15 -10.76 0.27
C GLU A 20 11.81 -11.05 -1.10
N GLY A 21 12.74 -10.21 -1.51
CA GLY A 21 13.49 -10.40 -2.76
C GLY A 21 12.73 -10.10 -4.07
N VAL A 22 11.45 -9.74 -4.02
CA VAL A 22 10.61 -9.50 -5.22
C VAL A 22 10.88 -8.16 -5.92
N GLY A 23 11.75 -7.29 -5.36
CA GLY A 23 12.12 -6.03 -6.01
C GLY A 23 11.26 -4.82 -5.62
N LYS A 24 10.62 -4.81 -4.44
CA LYS A 24 9.79 -3.70 -3.97
C LYS A 24 10.51 -2.34 -4.01
N THR A 25 11.72 -2.25 -3.47
CA THR A 25 12.47 -0.99 -3.42
C THR A 25 12.67 -0.37 -4.80
N THR A 26 13.14 -1.16 -5.78
CA THR A 26 13.37 -0.69 -7.16
C THR A 26 12.07 -0.22 -7.83
N ASN A 27 10.98 -0.96 -7.62
CA ASN A 27 9.69 -0.57 -8.21
C ASN A 27 9.04 0.60 -7.46
N ARG A 28 9.27 0.77 -6.16
CA ARG A 28 8.87 1.97 -5.41
C ARG A 28 9.52 3.22 -5.99
N GLU A 29 10.84 3.19 -6.21
CA GLU A 29 11.59 4.31 -6.81
C GLU A 29 11.09 4.63 -8.23
N TYR A 30 10.74 3.60 -9.00
CA TYR A 30 10.15 3.78 -10.32
C TYR A 30 8.75 4.43 -10.25
N ILE A 31 7.88 4.00 -9.34
CA ILE A 31 6.56 4.63 -9.13
C ILE A 31 6.72 6.09 -8.70
N GLU A 32 7.66 6.37 -7.79
CA GLU A 32 7.97 7.73 -7.33
C GLU A 32 8.39 8.62 -8.51
N SER A 33 9.24 8.12 -9.43
CA SER A 33 9.61 8.86 -10.63
C SER A 33 8.41 9.15 -11.55
N LEU A 34 7.50 8.19 -11.74
CA LEU A 34 6.29 8.37 -12.52
C LEU A 34 5.35 9.44 -11.92
N LEU A 35 5.18 9.44 -10.61
CA LEU A 35 4.36 10.45 -9.93
C LEU A 35 4.98 11.85 -10.04
N ASN A 36 6.31 11.95 -9.92
CA ASN A 36 7.05 13.20 -10.12
C ASN A 36 6.91 13.74 -11.55
N GLU A 37 7.06 12.87 -12.57
CA GLU A 37 6.90 13.23 -13.98
C GLU A 37 5.49 13.75 -14.31
N ARG A 38 4.47 13.25 -13.59
CA ARG A 38 3.08 13.69 -13.72
C ARG A 38 2.76 14.89 -12.83
N GLY A 39 3.71 15.43 -12.07
CA GLY A 39 3.52 16.53 -11.14
C GLY A 39 2.57 16.23 -9.99
N ILE A 40 2.42 14.95 -9.61
CA ILE A 40 1.56 14.51 -8.53
C ILE A 40 2.31 14.65 -7.21
N GLU A 41 1.78 15.51 -6.33
CA GLU A 41 2.31 15.68 -4.98
C GLU A 41 2.08 14.41 -4.17
N HIS A 42 3.14 13.84 -3.62
CA HIS A 42 3.06 12.56 -2.90
C HIS A 42 4.10 12.46 -1.79
N ILE A 43 3.84 11.53 -0.87
CA ILE A 43 4.79 11.07 0.13
C ILE A 43 5.06 9.57 -0.07
N VAL A 44 6.28 9.17 0.29
CA VAL A 44 6.69 7.75 0.31
C VAL A 44 6.91 7.32 1.75
N THR A 45 6.32 6.20 2.13
CA THR A 45 6.39 5.67 3.48
C THR A 45 6.45 4.13 3.47
N ARG A 46 6.49 3.50 4.66
CA ARG A 46 6.54 2.04 4.78
C ARG A 46 5.97 1.55 6.09
N GLU A 47 5.62 0.26 6.14
CA GLU A 47 5.23 -0.44 7.36
C GLU A 47 6.06 -1.72 7.63
N PRO A 48 6.29 -2.05 8.91
CA PRO A 48 6.05 -1.18 10.08
C PRO A 48 6.97 0.02 10.06
N GLY A 49 6.53 1.17 10.63
CA GLY A 49 7.30 2.41 10.67
C GLY A 49 6.50 3.65 10.30
N GLY A 50 7.18 4.64 9.72
CA GLY A 50 6.56 5.87 9.20
C GLY A 50 6.26 6.94 10.25
N THR A 51 6.37 6.64 11.54
CA THR A 51 6.24 7.60 12.66
C THR A 51 7.32 7.32 13.72
N PRO A 52 7.64 8.25 14.61
CA PRO A 52 8.62 7.99 15.67
C PRO A 52 8.29 6.76 16.51
N VAL A 53 7.02 6.55 16.87
CA VAL A 53 6.56 5.35 17.59
C VAL A 53 6.63 4.12 16.67
N GLY A 54 6.17 4.23 15.45
CA GLY A 54 6.23 3.14 14.45
C GLY A 54 7.64 2.65 14.20
N GLU A 55 8.65 3.54 14.16
CA GLU A 55 10.05 3.14 13.98
C GLU A 55 10.60 2.39 15.21
N GLN A 56 10.20 2.75 16.43
CA GLN A 56 10.56 2.00 17.63
C GLN A 56 9.93 0.59 17.62
N LEU A 57 8.66 0.49 17.22
CA LEU A 57 7.98 -0.80 17.07
C LEU A 57 8.58 -1.64 15.95
N ARG A 58 9.02 -1.01 14.85
CA ARG A 58 9.78 -1.67 13.77
C ARG A 58 11.08 -2.26 14.31
N GLN A 59 11.87 -1.46 15.03
CA GLN A 59 13.12 -1.91 15.63
C GLN A 59 12.87 -3.11 16.55
N LEU A 60 11.87 -3.02 17.42
CA LEU A 60 11.50 -4.11 18.32
C LEU A 60 11.14 -5.39 17.55
N VAL A 61 10.25 -5.29 16.53
CA VAL A 61 9.73 -6.50 15.85
C VAL A 61 10.72 -7.15 14.89
N LEU A 62 11.66 -6.38 14.31
CA LEU A 62 12.60 -6.90 13.32
C LEU A 62 13.97 -7.26 13.91
N HIS A 63 14.43 -6.55 14.95
CA HIS A 63 15.83 -6.62 15.39
C HIS A 63 16.01 -6.93 16.87
N ASP A 64 15.28 -6.30 17.79
CA ASP A 64 15.63 -6.28 19.22
C ASP A 64 15.00 -7.43 20.03
N ALA A 65 13.94 -8.04 19.53
CA ALA A 65 13.26 -9.08 20.28
C ALA A 65 13.89 -10.46 20.01
N GLY A 66 14.21 -11.21 21.03
CA GLY A 66 14.60 -12.61 20.91
C GLY A 66 13.47 -13.43 20.27
N SER A 67 12.56 -13.97 21.05
CA SER A 67 11.34 -14.62 20.55
C SER A 67 10.11 -13.76 20.86
N ILE A 68 9.33 -13.39 19.85
CA ILE A 68 8.02 -12.75 20.01
C ILE A 68 6.96 -13.79 19.68
N THR A 69 5.93 -13.91 20.53
CA THR A 69 4.80 -14.79 20.21
C THR A 69 4.02 -14.22 19.00
N PRO A 70 3.40 -15.08 18.17
CA PRO A 70 2.64 -14.63 17.01
C PRO A 70 1.58 -13.55 17.32
N ALA A 71 0.87 -13.69 18.43
CA ALA A 71 -0.14 -12.71 18.84
C ALA A 71 0.48 -11.36 19.23
N ALA A 72 1.60 -11.35 19.95
CA ALA A 72 2.31 -10.12 20.29
C ALA A 72 2.88 -9.44 19.04
N GLU A 73 3.43 -10.21 18.08
CA GLU A 73 3.88 -9.69 16.78
C GLU A 73 2.73 -8.97 16.05
N LEU A 74 1.55 -9.61 15.95
CA LEU A 74 0.37 -9.02 15.33
C LEU A 74 -0.04 -7.70 16.01
N LEU A 75 -0.05 -7.67 17.35
CA LEU A 75 -0.43 -6.46 18.10
C LEU A 75 0.57 -5.32 17.91
N ILE A 76 1.87 -5.60 17.83
CA ILE A 76 2.89 -4.61 17.53
C ILE A 76 2.72 -4.04 16.12
N MET A 77 2.47 -4.92 15.13
CA MET A 77 2.20 -4.49 13.75
C MET A 77 0.93 -3.64 13.66
N ALA A 78 -0.13 -4.02 14.37
CA ALA A 78 -1.38 -3.26 14.41
C ALA A 78 -1.19 -1.89 15.08
N ALA A 79 -0.48 -1.82 16.21
CA ALA A 79 -0.18 -0.55 16.88
C ALA A 79 0.63 0.41 16.00
N SER A 80 1.66 -0.10 15.29
CA SER A 80 2.44 0.69 14.34
C SER A 80 1.55 1.24 13.22
N ARG A 81 0.62 0.45 12.69
CA ARG A 81 -0.29 0.86 11.61
C ARG A 81 -1.31 1.88 12.06
N VAL A 82 -1.93 1.71 13.24
CA VAL A 82 -2.86 2.68 13.81
C VAL A 82 -2.22 4.06 13.89
N GLU A 83 -1.01 4.12 14.43
CA GLU A 83 -0.25 5.36 14.56
C GLU A 83 0.12 5.96 13.19
N HIS A 84 0.55 5.11 12.25
CA HIS A 84 0.92 5.52 10.90
C HIS A 84 -0.27 6.07 10.11
N VAL A 85 -1.43 5.41 10.17
CA VAL A 85 -2.64 5.89 9.52
C VAL A 85 -3.07 7.24 10.09
N ALA A 86 -3.09 7.37 11.42
CA ALA A 86 -3.57 8.57 12.08
C ALA A 86 -2.67 9.79 11.88
N GLN A 87 -1.35 9.62 11.90
CA GLN A 87 -0.40 10.73 11.89
C GLN A 87 0.16 11.07 10.50
N VAL A 88 0.17 10.13 9.56
CA VAL A 88 0.86 10.30 8.29
C VAL A 88 -0.09 10.08 7.11
N ILE A 89 -0.70 8.88 7.00
CA ILE A 89 -1.42 8.52 5.78
C ILE A 89 -2.68 9.35 5.62
N GLU A 90 -3.57 9.33 6.61
CA GLU A 90 -4.86 10.00 6.54
C GLU A 90 -4.73 11.52 6.38
N PRO A 91 -3.86 12.24 7.12
CA PRO A 91 -3.63 13.66 6.92
C PRO A 91 -3.12 14.01 5.51
N ALA A 92 -2.21 13.20 4.94
CA ALA A 92 -1.72 13.39 3.59
C ALA A 92 -2.86 13.26 2.57
N LEU A 93 -3.62 12.17 2.64
CA LEU A 93 -4.75 11.93 1.73
C LEU A 93 -5.81 13.02 1.81
N VAL A 94 -6.18 13.47 3.00
CA VAL A 94 -7.16 14.56 3.20
C VAL A 94 -6.67 15.88 2.60
N SER A 95 -5.36 16.15 2.65
CA SER A 95 -4.77 17.34 2.03
C SER A 95 -4.59 17.25 0.51
N GLY A 96 -4.99 16.11 -0.10
CA GLY A 96 -4.86 15.85 -1.53
C GLY A 96 -3.44 15.42 -1.95
N VAL A 97 -2.60 15.02 -0.99
CA VAL A 97 -1.27 14.45 -1.22
C VAL A 97 -1.42 12.94 -1.37
N TRP A 98 -0.82 12.35 -2.41
CA TRP A 98 -0.83 10.91 -2.61
C TRP A 98 0.10 10.20 -1.62
N VAL A 99 -0.20 8.96 -1.33
CA VAL A 99 0.64 8.12 -0.46
C VAL A 99 1.07 6.87 -1.19
N LEU A 100 2.38 6.64 -1.27
CA LEU A 100 2.99 5.39 -1.73
C LEU A 100 3.60 4.68 -0.52
N CYS A 101 3.06 3.53 -0.14
CA CYS A 101 3.48 2.79 1.04
C CYS A 101 4.05 1.41 0.68
N ASP A 102 5.27 1.12 1.14
CA ASP A 102 5.85 -0.22 1.09
C ASP A 102 5.26 -1.05 2.24
N ARG A 103 4.34 -1.95 1.91
CA ARG A 103 3.50 -2.77 2.78
C ARG A 103 2.40 -1.99 3.53
N PHE A 104 1.28 -2.67 3.72
CA PHE A 104 0.16 -2.21 4.54
C PHE A 104 -0.57 -3.40 5.15
N LEU A 105 -1.90 -3.35 5.27
CA LEU A 105 -2.71 -4.39 5.92
C LEU A 105 -2.55 -5.77 5.27
N ASP A 106 -2.44 -5.84 3.95
CA ASP A 106 -2.30 -7.12 3.22
C ASP A 106 -1.03 -7.87 3.64
N ALA A 107 0.05 -7.16 4.01
CA ALA A 107 1.24 -7.77 4.61
C ALA A 107 0.91 -8.47 5.94
N SER A 108 0.15 -7.84 6.84
CA SER A 108 -0.22 -8.49 8.10
C SER A 108 -1.16 -9.68 7.90
N VAL A 109 -2.07 -9.61 6.93
CA VAL A 109 -2.94 -10.74 6.55
C VAL A 109 -2.08 -11.92 6.06
N ALA A 110 -1.07 -11.65 5.25
CA ALA A 110 -0.17 -12.66 4.71
C ALA A 110 0.77 -13.23 5.80
N TYR A 111 1.50 -12.38 6.51
CA TYR A 111 2.56 -12.81 7.43
C TYR A 111 2.01 -13.27 8.78
N GLN A 112 1.21 -12.45 9.48
CA GLN A 112 0.67 -12.80 10.79
C GLN A 112 -0.55 -13.73 10.66
N GLY A 113 -1.42 -13.44 9.70
CA GLY A 113 -2.63 -14.23 9.47
C GLY A 113 -2.32 -15.65 9.00
N ALA A 114 -1.71 -15.79 7.84
CA ALA A 114 -1.42 -17.08 7.22
C ALA A 114 -0.04 -17.64 7.64
N GLY A 115 1.02 -16.84 7.54
CA GLY A 115 2.38 -17.24 7.85
C GLY A 115 2.50 -17.75 9.30
N ARG A 116 2.06 -16.98 10.28
CA ARG A 116 2.01 -17.34 11.70
C ARG A 116 0.85 -18.27 12.09
N GLY A 117 -0.12 -18.47 11.20
CA GLY A 117 -1.28 -19.33 11.47
C GLY A 117 -2.31 -18.76 12.42
N LEU A 118 -2.36 -17.44 12.61
CA LEU A 118 -3.37 -16.77 13.47
C LEU A 118 -4.75 -16.71 12.81
N GLY A 119 -4.83 -16.90 11.48
CA GLY A 119 -6.04 -16.72 10.69
C GLY A 119 -6.17 -15.33 10.08
N THR A 120 -6.46 -15.28 8.79
CA THR A 120 -6.56 -14.03 8.03
C THR A 120 -7.76 -13.17 8.46
N SER A 121 -8.88 -13.80 8.88
CA SER A 121 -10.06 -13.11 9.42
C SER A 121 -9.74 -12.38 10.72
N LEU A 122 -9.04 -13.03 11.66
CA LEU A 122 -8.64 -12.39 12.92
C LEU A 122 -7.84 -11.09 12.67
N VAL A 123 -6.92 -11.12 11.71
CA VAL A 123 -6.10 -9.94 11.38
C VAL A 123 -6.97 -8.81 10.83
N ARG A 124 -7.89 -9.11 9.92
CA ARG A 124 -8.80 -8.11 9.33
C ARG A 124 -9.76 -7.54 10.38
N ASP A 125 -10.34 -8.40 11.22
CA ASP A 125 -11.27 -8.01 12.28
C ASP A 125 -10.58 -7.13 13.32
N LEU A 126 -9.39 -7.51 13.79
CA LEU A 126 -8.60 -6.70 14.72
C LEU A 126 -8.38 -5.27 14.19
N HIS A 127 -7.93 -5.15 12.93
CA HIS A 127 -7.64 -3.84 12.34
C HIS A 127 -8.91 -2.99 12.20
N ARG A 128 -10.03 -3.58 11.79
CA ARG A 128 -11.32 -2.91 11.75
C ARG A 128 -11.75 -2.43 13.14
N ASP A 129 -11.61 -3.29 14.15
CA ASP A 129 -12.06 -3.00 15.52
C ASP A 129 -11.21 -1.91 16.21
N VAL A 130 -9.94 -1.75 15.79
CA VAL A 130 -9.09 -0.62 16.23
C VAL A 130 -9.17 0.60 15.29
N GLY A 131 -10.14 0.63 14.36
CA GLY A 131 -10.43 1.80 13.52
C GLY A 131 -9.61 1.90 12.22
N VAL A 132 -8.81 0.91 11.87
CA VAL A 132 -8.11 0.88 10.57
C VAL A 132 -9.04 0.31 9.50
N VAL A 133 -9.84 1.19 8.92
CA VAL A 133 -10.79 0.87 7.83
C VAL A 133 -10.32 1.37 6.46
N LEU A 134 -9.21 2.10 6.43
CA LEU A 134 -8.61 2.62 5.21
C LEU A 134 -8.22 1.47 4.29
N GLN A 135 -8.61 1.59 3.01
CA GLN A 135 -8.21 0.68 1.94
C GLN A 135 -7.37 1.42 0.90
N PRO A 136 -6.32 0.81 0.35
CA PRO A 136 -5.61 1.36 -0.79
C PRO A 136 -6.52 1.49 -2.02
N ASP A 137 -6.32 2.55 -2.82
CA ASP A 137 -6.93 2.68 -4.14
C ASP A 137 -6.32 1.68 -5.15
N LEU A 138 -5.04 1.36 -4.96
CA LEU A 138 -4.30 0.38 -5.76
C LEU A 138 -3.27 -0.34 -4.88
N THR A 139 -3.25 -1.66 -4.93
CA THR A 139 -2.19 -2.50 -4.39
C THR A 139 -1.47 -3.21 -5.54
N LEU A 140 -0.17 -3.00 -5.64
CA LEU A 140 0.70 -3.70 -6.59
C LEU A 140 1.35 -4.87 -5.85
N LEU A 141 0.88 -6.08 -6.11
CA LEU A 141 1.44 -7.30 -5.56
C LEU A 141 2.53 -7.83 -6.47
N LEU A 142 3.79 -7.61 -6.10
CA LEU A 142 4.94 -8.22 -6.79
C LEU A 142 5.03 -9.68 -6.37
N ASP A 143 4.73 -10.60 -7.28
CA ASP A 143 4.73 -12.03 -7.02
C ASP A 143 5.85 -12.76 -7.78
N MET A 144 6.45 -13.75 -7.12
CA MET A 144 7.36 -14.71 -7.72
C MET A 144 7.44 -15.98 -6.86
N PRO A 145 7.97 -17.09 -7.40
CA PRO A 145 8.22 -18.28 -6.60
C PRO A 145 9.08 -17.97 -5.36
N VAL A 146 8.65 -18.46 -4.18
CA VAL A 146 9.29 -18.17 -2.89
C VAL A 146 10.78 -18.44 -2.90
N LYS A 147 11.20 -19.58 -3.45
CA LYS A 147 12.61 -19.97 -3.51
C LYS A 147 13.48 -18.97 -4.28
N GLU A 148 12.93 -18.38 -5.34
CA GLU A 148 13.64 -17.38 -6.13
C GLU A 148 13.77 -16.05 -5.37
N GLY A 149 12.71 -15.61 -4.70
CA GLY A 149 12.72 -14.42 -3.84
C GLY A 149 13.74 -14.55 -2.71
N LEU A 150 13.71 -15.68 -1.99
CA LEU A 150 14.66 -15.95 -0.90
C LEU A 150 16.12 -16.04 -1.39
N ALA A 151 16.35 -16.59 -2.59
CA ALA A 151 17.69 -16.61 -3.19
C ALA A 151 18.20 -15.20 -3.51
N ARG A 152 17.33 -14.32 -4.01
CA ARG A 152 17.68 -12.89 -4.24
C ARG A 152 17.91 -12.14 -2.94
N MET A 153 17.13 -12.43 -1.90
CA MET A 153 17.26 -11.81 -0.57
C MET A 153 18.62 -12.17 0.07
N SER A 154 19.01 -13.44 0.06
CA SER A 154 20.27 -13.92 0.69
C SER A 154 21.52 -13.22 0.15
N ALA A 155 21.46 -12.60 -1.02
CA ALA A 155 22.56 -11.85 -1.60
C ALA A 155 22.73 -10.43 -1.01
N ARG A 156 21.82 -9.96 -0.12
CA ARG A 156 21.74 -8.57 0.35
C ARG A 156 22.36 -8.29 1.72
N GLY A 157 22.64 -9.30 2.52
CA GLY A 157 23.21 -9.12 3.86
C GLY A 157 22.61 -10.05 4.92
N GLU A 158 22.76 -9.69 6.19
CA GLU A 158 22.19 -10.47 7.29
C GLU A 158 20.66 -10.33 7.32
N PRO A 159 19.93 -11.46 7.35
CA PRO A 159 18.48 -11.45 7.38
C PRO A 159 17.95 -10.97 8.73
N ASP A 160 16.85 -10.21 8.71
CA ASP A 160 16.10 -9.86 9.91
C ASP A 160 15.35 -11.06 10.51
N ARG A 161 14.61 -10.84 11.61
CA ARG A 161 13.90 -11.91 12.32
C ARG A 161 12.83 -12.60 11.45
N ILE A 162 12.12 -11.85 10.62
CA ILE A 162 11.08 -12.39 9.72
C ILE A 162 11.73 -13.10 8.54
N GLU A 163 12.79 -12.54 8.00
CA GLU A 163 13.54 -13.13 6.87
C GLU A 163 14.20 -14.47 7.21
N ARG A 164 14.34 -14.80 8.51
CA ARG A 164 14.84 -16.11 9.00
C ARG A 164 13.79 -17.20 9.10
N GLU A 165 12.54 -16.92 8.74
CA GLU A 165 11.46 -17.89 8.79
C GLU A 165 11.61 -19.02 7.77
N THR A 166 10.83 -20.09 7.94
CA THR A 166 10.90 -21.28 7.10
C THR A 166 10.28 -21.04 5.71
N LEU A 167 10.65 -21.89 4.76
CA LEU A 167 10.05 -21.89 3.43
C LEU A 167 8.52 -22.03 3.49
N GLU A 168 8.02 -22.91 4.36
CA GLU A 168 6.59 -23.15 4.54
C GLU A 168 5.85 -21.91 5.07
N PHE A 169 6.51 -21.10 5.90
CA PHE A 169 5.97 -19.81 6.35
C PHE A 169 5.74 -18.88 5.16
N PHE A 170 6.75 -18.72 4.31
CA PHE A 170 6.65 -17.85 3.13
C PHE A 170 5.68 -18.39 2.08
N GLU A 171 5.58 -19.72 1.90
CA GLU A 171 4.59 -20.30 0.98
C GLU A 171 3.16 -20.02 1.46
N ARG A 172 2.88 -20.11 2.77
CA ARG A 172 1.58 -19.71 3.32
C ARG A 172 1.30 -18.23 3.17
N ALA A 173 2.30 -17.38 3.39
CA ALA A 173 2.16 -15.95 3.23
C ALA A 173 1.89 -15.57 1.75
N ARG A 174 2.61 -16.18 0.80
CA ARG A 174 2.36 -16.01 -0.63
C ARG A 174 0.95 -16.43 -1.03
N ALA A 175 0.51 -17.59 -0.57
CA ALA A 175 -0.84 -18.08 -0.86
C ALA A 175 -1.91 -17.07 -0.39
N ALA A 176 -1.78 -16.50 0.81
CA ALA A 176 -2.71 -15.51 1.33
C ALA A 176 -2.70 -14.18 0.54
N TYR A 177 -1.55 -13.76 0.02
CA TYR A 177 -1.50 -12.62 -0.91
C TYR A 177 -2.27 -12.90 -2.20
N LEU A 178 -2.07 -14.09 -2.79
CA LEU A 178 -2.78 -14.49 -4.02
C LEU A 178 -4.28 -14.65 -3.78
N ASP A 179 -4.69 -15.20 -2.64
CA ASP A 179 -6.10 -15.29 -2.24
C ASP A 179 -6.72 -13.89 -2.08
N THR A 180 -5.99 -12.94 -1.50
CA THR A 180 -6.43 -11.53 -1.39
C THR A 180 -6.59 -10.90 -2.78
N ALA A 181 -5.63 -11.12 -3.68
CA ALA A 181 -5.72 -10.60 -5.05
C ALA A 181 -6.90 -11.22 -5.83
N ALA A 182 -7.14 -12.52 -5.65
CA ALA A 182 -8.30 -13.19 -6.26
C ALA A 182 -9.64 -12.68 -5.73
N ALA A 183 -9.70 -12.33 -4.43
CA ALA A 183 -10.91 -11.78 -3.81
C ALA A 183 -11.14 -10.29 -4.18
N GLU A 184 -10.09 -9.51 -4.43
CA GLU A 184 -10.15 -8.07 -4.66
C GLU A 184 -9.41 -7.65 -5.96
N PRO A 185 -9.75 -8.21 -7.14
CA PRO A 185 -8.95 -8.03 -8.36
C PRO A 185 -8.97 -6.60 -8.93
N ILE A 186 -9.90 -5.76 -8.50
CA ILE A 186 -9.94 -4.34 -8.89
C ILE A 186 -8.89 -3.54 -8.10
N ARG A 187 -8.72 -3.85 -6.82
CA ARG A 187 -7.78 -3.18 -5.92
C ARG A 187 -6.38 -3.76 -6.01
N VAL A 188 -6.25 -5.09 -6.07
CA VAL A 188 -4.96 -5.79 -6.01
C VAL A 188 -4.59 -6.31 -7.38
N GLN A 189 -3.54 -5.76 -7.97
CA GLN A 189 -3.01 -6.18 -9.26
C GLN A 189 -1.72 -6.98 -9.05
N ILE A 190 -1.71 -8.22 -9.57
CA ILE A 190 -0.54 -9.09 -9.50
C ILE A 190 0.42 -8.71 -10.62
N ILE A 191 1.69 -8.50 -10.26
CA ILE A 191 2.79 -8.21 -11.18
C ILE A 191 3.79 -9.38 -11.09
N ASP A 192 4.06 -10.05 -12.19
CA ASP A 192 5.04 -11.15 -12.25
C ASP A 192 6.49 -10.61 -12.12
N ALA A 193 7.01 -10.63 -10.89
CA ALA A 193 8.35 -10.18 -10.55
C ALA A 193 9.48 -11.15 -10.96
N GLY A 194 9.13 -12.30 -11.54
CA GLY A 194 10.08 -13.24 -12.15
C GLY A 194 10.59 -12.78 -13.51
N ARG A 195 9.89 -11.86 -14.17
CA ARG A 195 10.23 -11.32 -15.49
C ARG A 195 11.40 -10.33 -15.45
N SER A 196 11.77 -9.80 -16.61
CA SER A 196 12.81 -8.76 -16.68
C SER A 196 12.34 -7.48 -15.95
N LEU A 197 13.29 -6.70 -15.40
CA LEU A 197 12.97 -5.44 -14.73
C LEU A 197 12.17 -4.49 -15.63
N VAL A 198 12.49 -4.45 -16.92
CA VAL A 198 11.79 -3.61 -17.91
C VAL A 198 10.32 -4.03 -18.05
N ASP A 199 10.04 -5.33 -18.13
CA ASP A 199 8.67 -5.84 -18.22
C ASP A 199 7.88 -5.60 -16.95
N VAL A 200 8.49 -5.82 -15.78
CA VAL A 200 7.88 -5.54 -14.47
C VAL A 200 7.52 -4.06 -14.35
N GLN A 201 8.45 -3.18 -14.69
CA GLN A 201 8.22 -1.72 -14.65
C GLN A 201 7.16 -1.28 -15.67
N ALA A 202 7.07 -1.92 -16.83
CA ALA A 202 6.02 -1.63 -17.80
C ALA A 202 4.62 -1.97 -17.25
N GLU A 203 4.46 -3.11 -16.57
CA GLU A 203 3.19 -3.49 -15.92
C GLU A 203 2.86 -2.56 -14.74
N VAL A 204 3.83 -2.28 -13.87
CA VAL A 204 3.69 -1.32 -12.76
C VAL A 204 3.29 0.05 -13.28
N GLY A 205 3.97 0.55 -14.32
CA GLY A 205 3.68 1.85 -14.93
C GLY A 205 2.28 1.90 -15.54
N SER A 206 1.85 0.85 -16.22
CA SER A 206 0.50 0.73 -16.76
C SER A 206 -0.58 0.81 -15.68
N ALA A 207 -0.39 0.08 -14.57
CA ALA A 207 -1.32 0.08 -13.45
C ALA A 207 -1.44 1.47 -12.78
N VAL A 208 -0.30 2.11 -12.51
CA VAL A 208 -0.26 3.46 -11.90
C VAL A 208 -0.86 4.51 -12.85
N THR A 209 -0.52 4.46 -14.14
CA THR A 209 -1.07 5.38 -15.14
C THR A 209 -2.59 5.22 -15.27
N SER A 210 -3.11 3.97 -15.28
CA SER A 210 -4.55 3.72 -15.28
C SER A 210 -5.27 4.33 -14.07
N LEU A 211 -4.63 4.33 -12.89
CA LEU A 211 -5.18 5.00 -11.70
C LEU A 211 -5.21 6.52 -11.88
N ILE A 212 -4.16 7.11 -12.46
CA ILE A 212 -4.07 8.56 -12.72
C ILE A 212 -5.14 8.99 -13.74
N ASP A 213 -5.25 8.29 -14.87
CA ASP A 213 -6.15 8.63 -15.96
C ASP A 213 -7.63 8.60 -15.55
N LYS A 214 -8.02 7.66 -14.66
CA LYS A 214 -9.38 7.61 -14.07
C LYS A 214 -9.75 8.85 -13.27
N LEU A 215 -8.78 9.52 -12.66
CA LEU A 215 -9.02 10.77 -11.92
C LEU A 215 -9.24 11.93 -12.89
N ASP A 216 -8.42 12.03 -13.93
CA ASP A 216 -8.56 13.07 -14.94
C ASP A 216 -9.91 13.03 -15.65
N GLU A 217 -10.47 11.81 -15.83
CA GLU A 217 -11.82 11.63 -16.38
C GLU A 217 -12.90 12.07 -15.40
N HIS A 218 -12.75 11.76 -14.12
CA HIS A 218 -13.73 12.15 -13.07
C HIS A 218 -13.77 13.65 -12.88
N ASP A 219 -12.61 14.30 -12.79
CA ASP A 219 -12.50 15.76 -12.68
C ASP A 219 -13.09 16.49 -13.90
N LYS A 220 -12.96 15.93 -15.10
CA LYS A 220 -13.59 16.47 -16.32
C LYS A 220 -15.10 16.36 -16.30
N LEU A 221 -15.65 15.24 -15.81
CA LEU A 221 -17.10 15.04 -15.70
C LEU A 221 -17.72 15.98 -14.66
N ASP A 222 -17.07 16.18 -13.53
CA ASP A 222 -17.52 17.11 -12.51
C ASP A 222 -17.47 18.58 -13.02
N ALA A 223 -16.42 18.96 -13.74
CA ALA A 223 -16.31 20.29 -14.34
C ALA A 223 -17.42 20.57 -15.37
N VAL A 224 -17.83 19.58 -16.15
CA VAL A 224 -18.93 19.69 -17.13
C VAL A 224 -20.29 19.79 -16.44
N SER A 225 -20.49 19.07 -15.32
CA SER A 225 -21.73 19.12 -14.55
C SER A 225 -22.00 20.51 -13.94
N TYR A 226 -20.97 21.23 -13.53
CA TYR A 226 -21.12 22.59 -12.96
C TYR A 226 -21.39 23.65 -14.02
N THR A 227 -21.00 23.46 -15.27
CA THR A 227 -21.25 24.44 -16.36
C THR A 227 -22.71 24.46 -16.87
N HIS A 228 -23.47 23.38 -16.62
CA HIS A 228 -24.89 23.31 -17.03
C HIS A 228 -25.89 23.86 -15.99
N LEU A 229 -25.46 24.28 -14.81
CA LEU A 229 -26.36 24.84 -13.78
C LEU A 229 -26.46 26.35 -13.77
N THR A 230 -25.78 27.05 -14.66
CA THR A 230 -25.93 28.52 -14.84
C THR A 230 -26.78 28.84 -16.07
N LEU A 231 -28.09 28.59 -16.00
CA LEU A 231 -29.03 29.23 -16.94
C LEU A 231 -29.23 30.69 -16.55
N PRO A 232 -29.12 31.64 -17.50
CA PRO A 232 -29.40 33.02 -17.19
C PRO A 232 -30.89 33.19 -16.91
N THR A 233 -31.22 33.75 -15.76
CA THR A 233 -32.55 34.21 -15.46
C THR A 233 -32.84 35.37 -16.42
N ILE A 234 -33.62 35.11 -17.48
CA ILE A 234 -34.17 36.14 -18.32
C ILE A 234 -35.28 36.85 -17.51
N LEU A 235 -35.01 38.08 -17.07
CA LEU A 235 -36.04 38.98 -16.56
C LEU A 235 -36.95 39.33 -17.72
N LEU A 236 -38.20 38.89 -17.68
CA LEU A 236 -39.26 39.47 -18.48
C LEU A 236 -39.83 40.68 -17.72
N VAL A 237 -39.72 41.85 -18.29
CA VAL A 237 -40.42 43.06 -17.92
C VAL A 237 -41.84 43.04 -18.50
#